data_9517c757f7574ae750933e8c570c28dd
#
_entry.id   9517c757f7574ae750933e8c570c28dd
#
_cell.length_a   1.000
_cell.length_b   1.000
_cell.length_c   1.000
_cell.angle_alpha   90.00
_cell.angle_beta   90.00
_cell.angle_gamma   90.00
#
_symmetry.space_group_name_H-M   'P 1'
#
loop_
_entity.id
_entity.type
_entity.pdbx_description
1 polymer ?
#
loop_
_entity_poly.entity_id
_entity_poly.type
_entity_poly.pdbx_seq_one_letter_code
_entity_poly.pdbx_strand_id
1 'polypeptide(L)'
;MNLRRSWRQLLQTLCLGLTAAALPLAAHAQANYPDRPVRIIVPFTAGGSSDIQGRLLAEHLGKLYGQSVVVENRPGAGGHIGGKFVADSGPDGYTLLLGSIGLHATYGVYKNLNYQPARDLKLITIVAEMPHVVVANPALEANTLAELTALAKAKPETLHFGSAGVGSSVHMVGELYKMAAQAPIVHIPYRGSSAATNDLLGGQIQLLFENVPTTIGYIQAKKLKALAITGATRSPALPDVPTAAEAGLPGLTVTSWTTLAASKDVPDALIEKISADLRRVYADPAFREGLERLGMTPVGNNPADARAFVERERARWNQVIETEHITAG
;
A
#
# COMPACT_ATOMS: atom_id res chain seq x y z
N MET A 1 17.26 -54.58 -46.00
CA MET A 1 16.74 -54.39 -44.64
C MET A 1 17.46 -53.24 -43.89
N ASN A 2 18.07 -52.23 -44.57
CA ASN A 2 18.92 -51.19 -44.00
C ASN A 2 18.45 -49.75 -44.19
N LEU A 3 17.35 -49.50 -44.92
CA LEU A 3 16.88 -48.11 -45.14
C LEU A 3 16.03 -47.53 -43.99
N ARG A 4 15.37 -48.38 -43.16
CA ARG A 4 14.53 -47.89 -42.06
C ARG A 4 15.31 -47.49 -40.81
N ARG A 5 16.58 -47.89 -40.65
CA ARG A 5 17.44 -47.48 -39.50
C ARG A 5 18.04 -46.09 -39.70
N SER A 6 18.37 -45.71 -40.92
CA SER A 6 18.97 -44.39 -41.24
C SER A 6 18.00 -43.21 -41.05
N TRP A 7 16.71 -43.42 -41.35
CA TRP A 7 15.68 -42.38 -41.18
C TRP A 7 15.33 -42.11 -39.70
N ARG A 8 15.39 -43.12 -38.81
CA ARG A 8 15.20 -42.94 -37.38
C ARG A 8 16.35 -42.19 -36.71
N GLN A 9 17.58 -42.40 -37.16
CA GLN A 9 18.73 -41.64 -36.64
C GLN A 9 18.75 -40.21 -37.14
N LEU A 10 18.34 -39.90 -38.35
CA LEU A 10 18.19 -38.53 -38.87
C LEU A 10 17.07 -37.73 -38.13
N LEU A 11 15.95 -38.36 -37.82
CA LEU A 11 14.86 -37.74 -37.06
C LEU A 11 15.25 -37.48 -35.58
N GLN A 12 16.02 -38.37 -34.96
CA GLN A 12 16.49 -38.17 -33.57
C GLN A 12 17.54 -37.05 -33.47
N THR A 13 18.42 -36.91 -34.47
CA THR A 13 19.41 -35.81 -34.51
C THR A 13 18.74 -34.46 -34.82
N LEU A 14 17.68 -34.43 -35.63
CA LEU A 14 16.93 -33.20 -35.92
C LEU A 14 16.11 -32.72 -34.67
N CYS A 15 15.53 -33.64 -33.89
CA CYS A 15 14.81 -33.29 -32.64
C CYS A 15 15.74 -32.80 -31.52
N LEU A 16 16.97 -33.33 -31.42
CA LEU A 16 17.95 -32.82 -30.45
C LEU A 16 18.50 -31.44 -30.79
N GLY A 17 18.58 -31.10 -32.09
CA GLY A 17 19.06 -29.80 -32.55
C GLY A 17 18.07 -28.66 -32.33
N LEU A 18 16.75 -28.93 -32.34
CA LEU A 18 15.71 -27.91 -32.11
C LEU A 18 15.52 -27.54 -30.65
N THR A 19 15.83 -28.44 -29.73
CA THR A 19 15.69 -28.15 -28.26
C THR A 19 16.86 -27.32 -27.71
N ALA A 20 18.01 -27.29 -28.36
CA ALA A 20 19.18 -26.49 -27.94
C ALA A 20 19.10 -25.01 -28.36
N ALA A 21 18.27 -24.67 -29.36
CA ALA A 21 18.17 -23.31 -29.90
C ALA A 21 17.15 -22.42 -29.17
N ALA A 22 16.31 -22.98 -28.28
CA ALA A 22 15.24 -22.24 -27.57
C ALA A 22 15.67 -21.62 -26.23
N LEU A 23 16.85 -21.97 -25.70
CA LEU A 23 17.32 -21.54 -24.39
C LEU A 23 17.98 -20.14 -24.30
N PRO A 24 18.52 -19.50 -25.34
CA PRO A 24 19.15 -18.19 -25.20
C PRO A 24 18.19 -16.99 -25.32
N LEU A 25 16.96 -17.13 -25.84
CA LEU A 25 16.07 -15.98 -26.03
C LEU A 25 15.49 -15.43 -24.73
N ALA A 26 15.25 -16.27 -23.72
CA ALA A 26 14.73 -15.83 -22.43
C ALA A 26 15.76 -15.09 -21.57
N ALA A 27 17.06 -15.41 -21.73
CA ALA A 27 18.14 -14.76 -20.97
C ALA A 27 18.47 -13.35 -21.49
N HIS A 28 18.21 -13.04 -22.78
CA HIS A 28 18.49 -11.72 -23.35
C HIS A 28 17.43 -10.67 -23.01
N ALA A 29 16.17 -11.06 -22.75
CA ALA A 29 15.11 -10.14 -22.39
C ALA A 29 15.29 -9.53 -20.97
N GLN A 30 16.01 -10.22 -20.07
CA GLN A 30 16.31 -9.72 -18.72
C GLN A 30 17.49 -8.76 -18.66
N ALA A 31 18.42 -8.82 -19.63
CA ALA A 31 19.62 -7.97 -19.64
C ALA A 31 19.31 -6.48 -19.88
N ASN A 32 18.20 -6.17 -20.54
CA ASN A 32 17.83 -4.81 -20.96
C ASN A 32 16.57 -4.26 -20.23
N TYR A 33 16.11 -4.91 -19.16
CA TYR A 33 14.95 -4.39 -18.42
C TYR A 33 15.34 -3.13 -17.62
N PRO A 34 14.51 -2.06 -17.69
CA PRO A 34 13.42 -1.85 -18.63
C PRO A 34 13.90 -1.21 -19.95
N ASP A 35 13.38 -1.67 -21.09
CA ASP A 35 13.61 -1.11 -22.44
C ASP A 35 12.43 -0.26 -22.95
N ARG A 36 11.37 -0.16 -22.16
CA ARG A 36 10.12 0.58 -22.42
C ARG A 36 9.52 1.11 -21.13
N PRO A 37 8.47 1.98 -21.18
CA PRO A 37 7.85 2.53 -19.99
C PRO A 37 7.32 1.48 -19.01
N VAL A 38 7.59 1.69 -17.71
CA VAL A 38 7.06 0.88 -16.61
C VAL A 38 5.84 1.58 -16.02
N ARG A 39 4.81 0.83 -15.64
CA ARG A 39 3.62 1.35 -14.98
C ARG A 39 3.61 0.96 -13.51
N ILE A 40 3.34 1.92 -12.63
CA ILE A 40 3.03 1.70 -11.22
C ILE A 40 1.53 1.90 -11.03
N ILE A 41 0.82 0.82 -10.77
CA ILE A 41 -0.61 0.87 -10.45
C ILE A 41 -0.76 1.29 -8.99
N VAL A 42 -1.43 2.40 -8.79
CA VAL A 42 -1.86 2.90 -7.48
C VAL A 42 -3.35 2.56 -7.31
N PRO A 43 -3.72 1.68 -6.35
CA PRO A 43 -5.08 1.15 -6.26
C PRO A 43 -6.06 2.08 -5.54
N PHE A 44 -5.77 3.37 -5.49
CA PHE A 44 -6.57 4.42 -4.86
C PHE A 44 -6.66 5.66 -5.75
N THR A 45 -7.55 6.59 -5.38
CA THR A 45 -7.71 7.87 -6.10
C THR A 45 -6.44 8.72 -6.03
N ALA A 46 -6.25 9.55 -7.07
CA ALA A 46 -5.17 10.52 -7.10
C ALA A 46 -5.23 11.49 -5.90
N GLY A 47 -4.06 11.96 -5.45
CA GLY A 47 -3.91 12.88 -4.31
C GLY A 47 -3.94 12.22 -2.93
N GLY A 48 -4.18 10.90 -2.83
CA GLY A 48 -4.00 10.14 -1.58
C GLY A 48 -2.52 9.81 -1.31
N SER A 49 -2.20 9.32 -0.09
CA SER A 49 -0.83 9.00 0.33
C SER A 49 -0.10 8.05 -0.62
N SER A 50 -0.79 7.02 -1.11
CA SER A 50 -0.22 6.08 -2.09
C SER A 50 0.07 6.73 -3.44
N ASP A 51 -0.76 7.68 -3.90
CA ASP A 51 -0.51 8.40 -5.17
C ASP A 51 0.70 9.31 -5.05
N ILE A 52 0.79 10.08 -3.94
CA ILE A 52 1.93 10.97 -3.65
C ILE A 52 3.23 10.16 -3.62
N GLN A 53 3.24 9.05 -2.88
CA GLN A 53 4.39 8.15 -2.77
C GLN A 53 4.74 7.51 -4.12
N GLY A 54 3.72 7.01 -4.86
CA GLY A 54 3.90 6.39 -6.16
C GLY A 54 4.55 7.32 -7.18
N ARG A 55 4.19 8.61 -7.19
CA ARG A 55 4.80 9.61 -8.08
C ARG A 55 6.24 9.92 -7.70
N LEU A 56 6.54 10.03 -6.41
CA LEU A 56 7.93 10.19 -5.94
C LEU A 56 8.79 8.98 -6.35
N LEU A 57 8.30 7.76 -6.13
CA LEU A 57 9.00 6.55 -6.53
C LEU A 57 9.18 6.46 -8.06
N ALA A 58 8.14 6.81 -8.83
CA ALA A 58 8.18 6.80 -10.28
C ALA A 58 9.22 7.79 -10.85
N GLU A 59 9.33 8.97 -10.26
CA GLU A 59 10.34 9.97 -10.64
C GLU A 59 11.77 9.42 -10.48
N HIS A 60 12.09 8.86 -9.31
CA HIS A 60 13.44 8.35 -9.02
C HIS A 60 13.76 7.08 -9.79
N LEU A 61 12.80 6.15 -9.95
CA LEU A 61 12.98 4.99 -10.83
C LEU A 61 13.16 5.40 -12.29
N GLY A 62 12.40 6.39 -12.76
CA GLY A 62 12.52 6.91 -14.12
C GLY A 62 13.91 7.48 -14.41
N LYS A 63 14.47 8.25 -13.46
CA LYS A 63 15.85 8.73 -13.53
C LYS A 63 16.87 7.58 -13.58
N LEU A 64 16.69 6.56 -12.74
CA LEU A 64 17.57 5.40 -12.70
C LEU A 64 17.53 4.58 -13.99
N TYR A 65 16.35 4.40 -14.57
CA TYR A 65 16.13 3.55 -15.73
C TYR A 65 16.41 4.26 -17.07
N GLY A 66 16.40 5.59 -17.11
CA GLY A 66 16.37 6.34 -18.37
C GLY A 66 15.13 6.08 -19.21
N GLN A 67 14.07 5.54 -18.57
CA GLN A 67 12.78 5.20 -19.15
C GLN A 67 11.65 5.86 -18.33
N SER A 68 10.53 6.15 -18.97
CA SER A 68 9.36 6.67 -18.28
C SER A 68 8.81 5.65 -17.29
N VAL A 69 8.58 6.06 -16.05
CA VAL A 69 7.80 5.31 -15.06
C VAL A 69 6.53 6.11 -14.79
N VAL A 70 5.36 5.50 -15.08
CA VAL A 70 4.07 6.19 -15.08
C VAL A 70 3.19 5.65 -13.96
N VAL A 71 2.60 6.54 -13.19
CA VAL A 71 1.58 6.19 -12.18
C VAL A 71 0.21 6.15 -12.84
N GLU A 72 -0.51 5.04 -12.63
CA GLU A 72 -1.88 4.85 -13.07
C GLU A 72 -2.77 4.54 -11.87
N ASN A 73 -3.76 5.38 -11.60
CA ASN A 73 -4.70 5.19 -10.50
C ASN A 73 -5.85 4.25 -10.91
N ARG A 74 -6.05 3.13 -10.17
CA ARG A 74 -7.14 2.16 -10.37
C ARG A 74 -7.87 1.88 -9.06
N PRO A 75 -8.73 2.82 -8.59
CA PRO A 75 -9.40 2.71 -7.30
C PRO A 75 -10.58 1.72 -7.34
N GLY A 76 -10.97 1.28 -6.13
CA GLY A 76 -12.20 0.52 -5.89
C GLY A 76 -11.95 -0.78 -5.11
N ALA A 77 -12.99 -1.24 -4.40
CA ALA A 77 -12.99 -2.42 -3.54
C ALA A 77 -11.76 -2.47 -2.60
N GLY A 78 -11.51 -1.39 -1.84
CA GLY A 78 -10.34 -1.34 -0.91
C GLY A 78 -8.97 -1.47 -1.60
N GLY A 79 -8.90 -1.26 -2.92
CA GLY A 79 -7.70 -1.43 -3.74
C GLY A 79 -7.67 -2.72 -4.57
N HIS A 80 -8.60 -3.64 -4.36
CA HIS A 80 -8.57 -4.96 -4.99
C HIS A 80 -8.81 -4.92 -6.51
N ILE A 81 -9.44 -3.87 -7.07
CA ILE A 81 -9.53 -3.68 -8.54
C ILE A 81 -8.13 -3.50 -9.13
N GLY A 82 -7.32 -2.60 -8.56
CA GLY A 82 -5.93 -2.40 -8.98
C GLY A 82 -5.04 -3.61 -8.70
N GLY A 83 -5.21 -4.25 -7.53
CA GLY A 83 -4.48 -5.47 -7.17
C GLY A 83 -4.72 -6.63 -8.14
N LYS A 84 -5.99 -6.89 -8.48
CA LYS A 84 -6.35 -7.92 -9.48
C LYS A 84 -5.78 -7.60 -10.86
N PHE A 85 -5.85 -6.33 -11.29
CA PHE A 85 -5.28 -5.91 -12.56
C PHE A 85 -3.78 -6.23 -12.67
N VAL A 86 -3.00 -6.01 -11.60
CA VAL A 86 -1.57 -6.35 -11.58
C VAL A 86 -1.37 -7.87 -11.48
N ALA A 87 -2.16 -8.58 -10.68
CA ALA A 87 -2.07 -10.03 -10.60
C ALA A 87 -2.22 -10.71 -11.98
N ASP A 88 -3.05 -10.13 -12.86
CA ASP A 88 -3.32 -10.63 -14.22
C ASP A 88 -2.39 -10.03 -15.30
N SER A 89 -1.42 -9.19 -14.96
CA SER A 89 -0.62 -8.44 -15.95
C SER A 89 0.46 -9.26 -16.66
N GLY A 90 0.65 -10.53 -16.28
CA GLY A 90 1.61 -11.43 -16.90
C GLY A 90 3.05 -11.29 -16.38
N PRO A 91 4.03 -11.93 -17.06
CA PRO A 91 5.36 -12.19 -16.51
C PRO A 91 6.42 -11.14 -16.83
N ASP A 92 6.10 -10.06 -17.54
CA ASP A 92 7.09 -9.15 -18.12
C ASP A 92 7.67 -8.10 -17.15
N GLY A 93 7.04 -7.93 -15.96
CA GLY A 93 7.48 -7.00 -14.91
C GLY A 93 7.23 -5.52 -15.20
N TYR A 94 6.57 -5.14 -16.30
CA TYR A 94 6.31 -3.73 -16.66
C TYR A 94 5.06 -3.14 -16.01
N THR A 95 4.35 -3.93 -15.24
CA THR A 95 3.20 -3.48 -14.44
C THR A 95 3.43 -3.84 -12.99
N LEU A 96 3.71 -2.85 -12.18
CA LEU A 96 3.98 -2.97 -10.76
C LEU A 96 2.79 -2.45 -9.95
N LEU A 97 2.63 -2.92 -8.72
CA LEU A 97 1.59 -2.48 -7.80
C LEU A 97 2.21 -1.75 -6.62
N LEU A 98 1.77 -0.54 -6.35
CA LEU A 98 1.99 0.08 -5.05
C LEU A 98 0.90 -0.42 -4.09
N GLY A 99 1.18 -1.51 -3.40
CA GLY A 99 0.26 -2.17 -2.50
C GLY A 99 0.14 -1.49 -1.13
N SER A 100 -0.82 -1.92 -0.35
CA SER A 100 -1.13 -1.39 0.98
C SER A 100 -1.56 -2.50 1.94
N ILE A 101 -1.80 -2.14 3.20
CA ILE A 101 -2.38 -3.02 4.22
C ILE A 101 -3.65 -3.70 3.69
N GLY A 102 -4.56 -2.95 3.06
CA GLY A 102 -5.81 -3.47 2.51
C GLY A 102 -5.61 -4.64 1.57
N LEU A 103 -4.60 -4.56 0.71
CA LEU A 103 -4.31 -5.60 -0.29
C LEU A 103 -3.58 -6.81 0.27
N HIS A 104 -2.74 -6.65 1.28
CA HIS A 104 -1.82 -7.70 1.69
C HIS A 104 -2.11 -8.27 3.08
N ALA A 105 -2.74 -7.50 3.97
CA ALA A 105 -2.95 -7.91 5.35
C ALA A 105 -4.43 -7.99 5.77
N THR A 106 -5.30 -7.13 5.21
CA THR A 106 -6.71 -7.05 5.65
C THR A 106 -7.71 -7.49 4.58
N TYR A 107 -7.28 -8.13 3.51
CA TYR A 107 -8.16 -8.63 2.45
C TYR A 107 -9.18 -9.69 2.94
N GLY A 108 -8.96 -10.27 4.12
CA GLY A 108 -9.91 -11.19 4.78
C GLY A 108 -11.29 -10.57 5.06
N VAL A 109 -11.41 -9.24 5.07
CA VAL A 109 -12.73 -8.56 5.16
C VAL A 109 -13.61 -8.80 3.92
N TYR A 110 -13.01 -9.20 2.79
CA TYR A 110 -13.71 -9.50 1.54
C TYR A 110 -13.91 -11.01 1.38
N LYS A 111 -15.15 -11.49 1.51
CA LYS A 111 -15.47 -12.92 1.42
C LYS A 111 -15.34 -13.51 -0.01
N ASN A 112 -15.53 -12.66 -1.03
CA ASN A 112 -15.69 -13.09 -2.43
C ASN A 112 -14.70 -12.37 -3.36
N LEU A 113 -13.39 -12.41 -3.04
CA LEU A 113 -12.37 -11.95 -3.99
C LEU A 113 -12.17 -13.00 -5.09
N ASN A 114 -12.16 -12.56 -6.35
CA ASN A 114 -11.90 -13.42 -7.52
C ASN A 114 -10.40 -13.66 -7.79
N TYR A 115 -9.53 -13.37 -6.83
CA TYR A 115 -8.11 -13.67 -6.80
C TYR A 115 -7.63 -13.77 -5.35
N GLN A 116 -6.42 -14.29 -5.13
CA GLN A 116 -5.83 -14.40 -3.79
C GLN A 116 -4.57 -13.54 -3.70
N PRO A 117 -4.63 -12.36 -3.07
CA PRO A 117 -3.50 -11.42 -3.01
C PRO A 117 -2.18 -12.06 -2.54
N ALA A 118 -2.22 -12.89 -1.51
CA ALA A 118 -1.05 -13.56 -0.96
C ALA A 118 -0.39 -14.57 -1.92
N ARG A 119 -1.16 -15.15 -2.87
CA ARG A 119 -0.67 -16.12 -3.85
C ARG A 119 -0.35 -15.45 -5.19
N ASP A 120 -1.19 -14.50 -5.62
CA ASP A 120 -1.20 -14.00 -6.99
C ASP A 120 -0.34 -12.73 -7.16
N LEU A 121 0.22 -12.20 -6.06
CA LEU A 121 1.14 -11.07 -6.05
C LEU A 121 2.47 -11.44 -5.39
N LYS A 122 3.59 -11.13 -6.05
CA LYS A 122 4.95 -11.25 -5.50
C LYS A 122 5.40 -9.91 -4.93
N LEU A 123 5.78 -9.91 -3.66
CA LEU A 123 6.33 -8.73 -3.00
C LEU A 123 7.78 -8.49 -3.44
N ILE A 124 8.12 -7.24 -3.70
CA ILE A 124 9.46 -6.80 -4.07
C ILE A 124 10.13 -6.11 -2.88
N THR A 125 9.41 -5.22 -2.19
CA THR A 125 9.90 -4.48 -1.02
C THR A 125 8.73 -3.88 -0.23
N ILE A 126 8.97 -3.55 1.03
CA ILE A 126 8.19 -2.53 1.75
C ILE A 126 8.76 -1.18 1.34
N VAL A 127 7.91 -0.31 0.78
CA VAL A 127 8.38 0.99 0.27
C VAL A 127 8.62 1.96 1.42
N ALA A 128 7.63 2.15 2.26
CA ALA A 128 7.73 3.00 3.45
C ALA A 128 6.69 2.61 4.49
N GLU A 129 6.98 2.98 5.71
CA GLU A 129 6.03 3.02 6.82
C GLU A 129 5.60 4.45 7.08
N MET A 130 4.39 4.65 7.58
CA MET A 130 3.86 5.95 7.93
C MET A 130 2.85 5.86 9.06
N PRO A 131 2.90 6.75 10.05
CA PRO A 131 1.85 6.83 11.05
C PRO A 131 0.58 7.39 10.43
N HIS A 132 -0.54 7.09 11.06
CA HIS A 132 -1.77 7.83 10.83
C HIS A 132 -1.81 9.05 11.76
N VAL A 133 -2.63 10.01 11.37
CA VAL A 133 -3.01 11.14 12.21
C VAL A 133 -4.52 11.14 12.38
N VAL A 134 -4.97 11.26 13.59
CA VAL A 134 -6.40 11.47 13.90
C VAL A 134 -6.69 12.93 13.63
N VAL A 135 -7.45 13.21 12.57
CA VAL A 135 -7.82 14.56 12.17
C VAL A 135 -9.31 14.78 12.28
N ALA A 136 -9.68 16.00 12.64
CA ALA A 136 -11.06 16.42 12.78
C ALA A 136 -11.34 17.71 11.99
N ASN A 137 -12.62 17.88 11.59
CA ASN A 137 -13.12 19.16 11.10
C ASN A 137 -12.95 20.24 12.18
N PRO A 138 -12.51 21.46 11.87
CA PRO A 138 -12.34 22.54 12.85
C PRO A 138 -13.60 22.89 13.66
N ALA A 139 -14.79 22.66 13.11
CA ALA A 139 -16.07 22.90 13.78
C ALA A 139 -16.39 21.86 14.88
N LEU A 140 -15.68 20.71 14.92
CA LEU A 140 -15.88 19.73 15.99
C LEU A 140 -15.46 20.34 17.34
N GLU A 141 -16.26 20.17 18.40
CA GLU A 141 -15.99 20.74 19.73
C GLU A 141 -14.73 20.14 20.40
N ALA A 142 -14.33 18.92 20.03
CA ALA A 142 -13.12 18.26 20.56
C ALA A 142 -11.82 18.86 19.98
N ASN A 143 -10.83 19.12 20.82
CA ASN A 143 -9.48 19.61 20.45
C ASN A 143 -8.36 18.64 20.85
N THR A 144 -8.69 17.60 21.60
CA THR A 144 -7.78 16.53 22.03
C THR A 144 -8.40 15.17 21.76
N LEU A 145 -7.56 14.11 21.73
CA LEU A 145 -8.05 12.74 21.58
C LEU A 145 -8.94 12.32 22.75
N ALA A 146 -8.65 12.81 23.96
CA ALA A 146 -9.47 12.55 25.16
C ALA A 146 -10.84 13.20 25.05
N GLU A 147 -10.92 14.47 24.63
CA GLU A 147 -12.19 15.19 24.39
C GLU A 147 -13.01 14.52 23.27
N LEU A 148 -12.35 14.07 22.20
CA LEU A 148 -13.01 13.29 21.14
C LEU A 148 -13.64 12.02 21.70
N THR A 149 -12.90 11.26 22.50
CA THR A 149 -13.38 10.03 23.12
C THR A 149 -14.56 10.30 24.06
N ALA A 150 -14.48 11.36 24.87
CA ALA A 150 -15.57 11.77 25.75
C ALA A 150 -16.84 12.18 24.97
N LEU A 151 -16.66 12.94 23.88
CA LEU A 151 -17.75 13.38 22.99
C LEU A 151 -18.43 12.18 22.31
N ALA A 152 -17.65 11.22 21.78
CA ALA A 152 -18.18 10.02 21.14
C ALA A 152 -19.00 9.16 22.12
N LYS A 153 -18.57 9.06 23.37
CA LYS A 153 -19.31 8.34 24.43
C LYS A 153 -20.58 9.07 24.88
N ALA A 154 -20.53 10.40 24.94
CA ALA A 154 -21.68 11.22 25.31
C ALA A 154 -22.77 11.28 24.23
N LYS A 155 -22.36 11.18 22.97
CA LYS A 155 -23.25 11.22 21.78
C LYS A 155 -23.00 10.00 20.89
N PRO A 156 -23.42 8.79 21.27
CA PRO A 156 -23.16 7.57 20.50
C PRO A 156 -23.64 7.67 19.06
N GLU A 157 -22.83 7.16 18.13
CA GLU A 157 -23.14 7.06 16.68
C GLU A 157 -23.44 8.39 15.97
N THR A 158 -23.16 9.53 16.60
CA THR A 158 -23.33 10.85 15.97
C THR A 158 -22.08 11.33 15.23
N LEU A 159 -20.91 10.75 15.51
CA LEU A 159 -19.66 11.08 14.87
C LEU A 159 -19.35 10.09 13.75
N HIS A 160 -19.10 10.61 12.56
CA HIS A 160 -18.79 9.82 11.39
C HIS A 160 -17.32 9.95 11.01
N PHE A 161 -16.67 8.83 10.71
CA PHE A 161 -15.32 8.83 10.16
C PHE A 161 -15.30 8.24 8.76
N GLY A 162 -14.54 8.88 7.88
CA GLY A 162 -14.35 8.42 6.50
C GLY A 162 -13.18 7.44 6.37
N SER A 163 -13.13 6.74 5.25
CA SER A 163 -11.97 5.91 4.88
C SER A 163 -11.77 5.85 3.37
N ALA A 164 -10.64 5.26 2.94
CA ALA A 164 -10.37 4.95 1.54
C ALA A 164 -11.11 3.69 1.02
N GLY A 165 -12.08 3.18 1.77
CA GLY A 165 -12.86 1.98 1.52
C GLY A 165 -12.68 0.94 2.62
N VAL A 166 -13.61 -0.01 2.69
CA VAL A 166 -13.57 -1.09 3.69
C VAL A 166 -12.27 -1.87 3.58
N GLY A 167 -11.66 -2.21 4.70
CA GLY A 167 -10.36 -2.92 4.77
C GLY A 167 -9.13 -2.04 4.47
N SER A 168 -9.28 -0.78 4.05
CA SER A 168 -8.13 0.13 3.93
C SER A 168 -7.50 0.42 5.29
N SER A 169 -6.22 0.85 5.31
CA SER A 169 -5.54 1.18 6.56
C SER A 169 -6.29 2.22 7.39
N VAL A 170 -6.82 3.25 6.75
CA VAL A 170 -7.61 4.31 7.40
C VAL A 170 -8.93 3.81 8.00
N HIS A 171 -9.57 2.81 7.37
CA HIS A 171 -10.72 2.12 7.98
C HIS A 171 -10.30 1.34 9.22
N MET A 172 -9.28 0.47 9.06
CA MET A 172 -8.83 -0.42 10.12
C MET A 172 -8.34 0.32 11.37
N VAL A 173 -7.71 1.49 11.19
CA VAL A 173 -7.29 2.32 12.32
C VAL A 173 -8.48 3.00 12.99
N GLY A 174 -9.53 3.36 12.25
CA GLY A 174 -10.79 3.84 12.83
C GLY A 174 -11.47 2.76 13.67
N GLU A 175 -11.50 1.51 13.20
CA GLU A 175 -12.02 0.38 13.98
C GLU A 175 -11.16 0.09 15.23
N LEU A 176 -9.82 0.15 15.08
CA LEU A 176 -8.91 0.03 16.22
C LEU A 176 -9.15 1.13 17.27
N TYR A 177 -9.45 2.38 16.83
CA TYR A 177 -9.83 3.45 17.74
C TYR A 177 -11.15 3.14 18.46
N LYS A 178 -12.18 2.66 17.74
CA LYS A 178 -13.47 2.27 18.35
C LYS A 178 -13.25 1.25 19.45
N MET A 179 -12.46 0.22 19.19
CA MET A 179 -12.11 -0.83 20.15
C MET A 179 -11.33 -0.27 21.33
N ALA A 180 -10.20 0.40 21.08
CA ALA A 180 -9.29 0.87 22.13
C ALA A 180 -9.91 1.95 23.04
N ALA A 181 -10.70 2.85 22.46
CA ALA A 181 -11.35 3.94 23.17
C ALA A 181 -12.75 3.57 23.70
N GLN A 182 -13.31 2.42 23.28
CA GLN A 182 -14.72 2.07 23.48
C GLN A 182 -15.65 3.22 23.07
N ALA A 183 -15.39 3.78 21.89
CA ALA A 183 -16.04 4.99 21.38
C ALA A 183 -16.92 4.64 20.17
N PRO A 184 -18.26 4.74 20.28
CA PRO A 184 -19.19 4.38 19.21
C PRO A 184 -19.25 5.49 18.14
N ILE A 185 -18.38 5.39 17.12
CA ILE A 185 -18.37 6.22 15.91
C ILE A 185 -18.75 5.39 14.70
N VAL A 186 -19.28 6.03 13.64
CA VAL A 186 -19.82 5.36 12.46
C VAL A 186 -18.87 5.49 11.28
N HIS A 187 -18.58 4.38 10.59
CA HIS A 187 -17.74 4.34 9.40
C HIS A 187 -18.51 4.72 8.12
N ILE A 188 -17.93 5.61 7.31
CA ILE A 188 -18.41 5.98 5.98
C ILE A 188 -17.33 5.63 4.94
N PRO A 189 -17.54 4.60 4.10
CA PRO A 189 -16.55 4.21 3.09
C PRO A 189 -16.58 5.10 1.86
N TYR A 190 -15.39 5.50 1.37
CA TYR A 190 -15.18 6.23 0.12
C TYR A 190 -14.33 5.40 -0.86
N ARG A 191 -14.25 5.82 -2.12
CA ARG A 191 -13.40 5.16 -3.12
C ARG A 191 -11.91 5.50 -2.99
N GLY A 192 -11.53 6.34 -2.02
CA GLY A 192 -10.15 6.76 -1.72
C GLY A 192 -10.11 7.93 -0.76
N SER A 193 -8.95 8.17 -0.14
CA SER A 193 -8.73 9.19 0.89
C SER A 193 -9.07 10.61 0.44
N SER A 194 -8.84 10.95 -0.83
CA SER A 194 -9.09 12.32 -1.32
C SER A 194 -10.57 12.70 -1.20
N ALA A 195 -11.49 11.77 -1.53
CA ALA A 195 -12.92 12.01 -1.41
C ALA A 195 -13.34 12.17 0.06
N ALA A 196 -12.84 11.30 0.95
CA ALA A 196 -13.10 11.40 2.38
C ALA A 196 -12.55 12.72 2.97
N THR A 197 -11.36 13.15 2.54
CA THR A 197 -10.74 14.41 2.99
C THR A 197 -11.58 15.63 2.55
N ASN A 198 -12.10 15.62 1.33
CA ASN A 198 -12.97 16.70 0.86
C ASN A 198 -14.25 16.82 1.70
N ASP A 199 -14.89 15.68 2.03
CA ASP A 199 -16.07 15.66 2.87
C ASP A 199 -15.76 16.04 4.33
N LEU A 200 -14.57 15.69 4.84
CA LEU A 200 -14.12 16.19 6.14
C LEU A 200 -13.94 17.72 6.14
N LEU A 201 -13.30 18.26 5.11
CA LEU A 201 -13.14 19.72 4.95
C LEU A 201 -14.48 20.44 4.82
N GLY A 202 -15.42 19.81 4.14
CA GLY A 202 -16.81 20.30 3.97
C GLY A 202 -17.71 20.08 5.17
N GLY A 203 -17.25 19.38 6.23
CA GLY A 203 -18.04 19.10 7.44
C GLY A 203 -19.09 18.00 7.28
N GLN A 204 -19.11 17.27 6.15
CA GLN A 204 -20.05 16.16 5.94
C GLN A 204 -19.74 14.96 6.84
N ILE A 205 -18.46 14.76 7.17
CA ILE A 205 -17.98 13.86 8.19
C ILE A 205 -17.12 14.64 9.22
N GLN A 206 -16.92 14.08 10.40
CA GLN A 206 -16.26 14.77 11.50
C GLN A 206 -14.81 14.39 11.67
N LEU A 207 -14.43 13.17 11.23
CA LEU A 207 -13.16 12.54 11.57
C LEU A 207 -12.55 11.78 10.39
N LEU A 208 -11.20 11.71 10.37
CA LEU A 208 -10.42 10.73 9.62
C LEU A 208 -9.28 10.22 10.48
N PHE A 209 -8.91 8.95 10.28
CA PHE A 209 -7.68 8.33 10.79
C PHE A 209 -6.71 8.20 9.62
N GLU A 210 -6.27 9.33 9.09
CA GLU A 210 -5.64 9.41 7.77
C GLU A 210 -4.11 9.34 7.86
N ASN A 211 -3.48 8.88 6.77
CA ASN A 211 -2.02 8.94 6.66
C ASN A 211 -1.53 10.39 6.60
N VAL A 212 -0.45 10.70 7.29
CA VAL A 212 0.11 12.07 7.39
C VAL A 212 0.26 12.76 6.04
N PRO A 213 0.79 12.11 4.96
CA PRO A 213 1.01 12.80 3.69
C PRO A 213 -0.24 13.41 3.05
N THR A 214 -1.41 12.81 3.26
CA THR A 214 -2.68 13.30 2.69
C THR A 214 -3.17 14.57 3.39
N THR A 215 -2.87 14.74 4.67
CA THR A 215 -3.50 15.76 5.52
C THR A 215 -2.55 16.84 6.00
N ILE A 216 -1.23 16.62 5.91
CA ILE A 216 -0.22 17.53 6.47
C ILE A 216 -0.39 18.97 6.00
N GLY A 217 -0.65 19.22 4.72
CA GLY A 217 -0.87 20.56 4.19
C GLY A 217 -2.11 21.23 4.77
N TYR A 218 -3.18 20.49 5.01
CA TYR A 218 -4.41 21.02 5.63
C TYR A 218 -4.24 21.30 7.11
N ILE A 219 -3.44 20.48 7.81
CA ILE A 219 -3.10 20.69 9.24
C ILE A 219 -2.26 21.96 9.38
N GLN A 220 -1.20 22.09 8.57
CA GLN A 220 -0.33 23.27 8.57
C GLN A 220 -1.09 24.55 8.20
N ALA A 221 -2.04 24.46 7.27
CA ALA A 221 -2.93 25.56 6.90
C ALA A 221 -4.09 25.79 7.90
N LYS A 222 -4.14 25.05 9.04
CA LYS A 222 -5.19 25.11 10.05
C LYS A 222 -6.62 24.84 9.51
N LYS A 223 -6.72 24.13 8.38
CA LYS A 223 -8.00 23.70 7.78
C LYS A 223 -8.51 22.40 8.38
N LEU A 224 -7.65 21.65 9.06
CA LEU A 224 -7.99 20.48 9.87
C LEU A 224 -7.30 20.57 11.22
N LYS A 225 -7.94 20.03 12.26
CA LYS A 225 -7.33 19.80 13.58
C LYS A 225 -6.64 18.45 13.60
N ALA A 226 -5.40 18.38 14.06
CA ALA A 226 -4.71 17.13 14.35
C ALA A 226 -4.80 16.84 15.85
N LEU A 227 -5.37 15.68 16.21
CA LEU A 227 -5.63 15.34 17.63
C LEU A 227 -4.57 14.39 18.19
N ALA A 228 -4.05 13.46 17.38
CA ALA A 228 -3.00 12.54 17.79
C ALA A 228 -2.33 11.88 16.56
N ILE A 229 -1.08 11.44 16.74
CA ILE A 229 -0.33 10.56 15.80
C ILE A 229 -0.40 9.13 16.34
N THR A 230 -0.64 8.15 15.46
CA THR A 230 -0.69 6.74 15.87
C THR A 230 0.68 6.06 15.94
N GLY A 231 1.75 6.71 15.50
CA GLY A 231 3.12 6.20 15.63
C GLY A 231 3.57 6.09 17.10
N ALA A 232 4.60 5.25 17.31
CA ALA A 232 5.23 5.12 18.63
C ALA A 232 5.94 6.42 19.09
N THR A 233 6.32 7.26 18.13
CA THR A 233 6.92 8.58 18.36
C THR A 233 6.14 9.63 17.57
N ARG A 234 6.29 10.90 17.95
CA ARG A 234 5.73 12.01 17.18
C ARG A 234 6.31 12.08 15.78
N SER A 235 5.52 12.51 14.82
CA SER A 235 6.00 12.72 13.46
C SER A 235 6.90 13.96 13.40
N PRO A 236 8.11 13.88 12.83
CA PRO A 236 8.94 15.08 12.59
C PRO A 236 8.24 16.15 11.75
N ALA A 237 7.31 15.75 10.89
CA ALA A 237 6.52 16.66 10.07
C ALA A 237 5.40 17.37 10.85
N LEU A 238 5.02 16.86 12.05
CA LEU A 238 3.99 17.40 12.92
C LEU A 238 4.45 17.29 14.41
N PRO A 239 5.53 18.00 14.80
CA PRO A 239 6.18 17.81 16.11
C PRO A 239 5.31 18.21 17.30
N ASP A 240 4.35 19.12 17.09
CA ASP A 240 3.44 19.58 18.14
C ASP A 240 2.26 18.66 18.40
N VAL A 241 2.02 17.67 17.50
CA VAL A 241 0.91 16.72 17.64
C VAL A 241 1.36 15.54 18.51
N PRO A 242 0.68 15.28 19.64
CA PRO A 242 1.06 14.19 20.54
C PRO A 242 0.82 12.83 19.88
N THR A 243 1.54 11.80 20.33
CA THR A 243 1.18 10.41 20.00
C THR A 243 -0.11 10.01 20.69
N ALA A 244 -0.79 8.99 20.17
CA ALA A 244 -1.98 8.43 20.81
C ALA A 244 -1.66 7.90 22.22
N ALA A 245 -0.46 7.36 22.44
CA ALA A 245 0.01 6.91 23.74
C ALA A 245 0.19 8.09 24.72
N GLU A 246 0.82 9.20 24.28
CA GLU A 246 0.92 10.44 25.09
C GLU A 246 -0.45 11.04 25.38
N ALA A 247 -1.41 10.88 24.48
CA ALA A 247 -2.79 11.33 24.64
C ALA A 247 -3.68 10.36 25.46
N GLY A 248 -3.08 9.33 26.10
CA GLY A 248 -3.77 8.40 27.00
C GLY A 248 -4.42 7.19 26.30
N LEU A 249 -4.15 6.94 25.01
CA LEU A 249 -4.71 5.81 24.27
C LEU A 249 -3.60 4.95 23.62
N PRO A 250 -2.76 4.24 24.41
CA PRO A 250 -1.66 3.43 23.87
C PRO A 250 -2.12 2.28 22.95
N GLY A 251 -3.35 1.80 23.11
CA GLY A 251 -3.94 0.78 22.25
C GLY A 251 -4.12 1.21 20.79
N LEU A 252 -3.98 2.51 20.48
CA LEU A 252 -4.02 3.05 19.13
C LEU A 252 -2.62 3.21 18.50
N THR A 253 -1.58 2.59 19.07
CA THR A 253 -0.23 2.63 18.48
C THR A 253 -0.14 1.68 17.29
N VAL A 254 -0.10 2.24 16.09
CA VAL A 254 -0.07 1.51 14.81
C VAL A 254 0.53 2.36 13.69
N THR A 255 1.22 1.72 12.74
CA THR A 255 1.68 2.35 11.51
C THR A 255 1.04 1.70 10.29
N SER A 256 0.83 2.49 9.24
CA SER A 256 0.56 1.99 7.90
C SER A 256 1.86 1.69 7.17
N TRP A 257 1.77 0.88 6.14
CA TRP A 257 2.90 0.57 5.26
C TRP A 257 2.42 0.35 3.83
N THR A 258 3.34 0.51 2.91
CA THR A 258 3.12 0.26 1.49
C THR A 258 4.17 -0.69 0.94
N THR A 259 3.82 -1.42 -0.10
CA THR A 259 4.70 -2.37 -0.78
C THR A 259 4.89 -1.97 -2.23
N LEU A 260 5.97 -2.42 -2.85
CA LEU A 260 6.00 -2.63 -4.29
C LEU A 260 5.86 -4.13 -4.56
N ALA A 261 4.97 -4.49 -5.48
CA ALA A 261 4.67 -5.87 -5.83
C ALA A 261 4.47 -6.02 -7.34
N ALA A 262 4.50 -7.25 -7.83
CA ALA A 262 4.24 -7.61 -9.21
C ALA A 262 3.34 -8.85 -9.30
N SER A 263 2.91 -9.25 -10.51
CA SER A 263 2.24 -10.53 -10.74
C SER A 263 3.10 -11.71 -10.28
N LYS A 264 2.45 -12.77 -9.79
CA LYS A 264 3.12 -14.04 -9.43
C LYS A 264 3.90 -14.66 -10.60
N ASP A 265 3.50 -14.34 -11.83
CA ASP A 265 4.09 -14.90 -13.05
C ASP A 265 5.43 -14.24 -13.44
N VAL A 266 5.77 -13.10 -12.83
CA VAL A 266 7.07 -12.43 -13.03
C VAL A 266 8.19 -13.32 -12.48
N PRO A 267 9.24 -13.63 -13.30
CA PRO A 267 10.36 -14.46 -12.86
C PRO A 267 11.08 -13.91 -11.63
N ASP A 268 11.50 -14.78 -10.72
CA ASP A 268 12.19 -14.38 -9.49
C ASP A 268 13.47 -13.57 -9.77
N ALA A 269 14.21 -13.92 -10.84
CA ALA A 269 15.39 -13.16 -11.25
C ALA A 269 15.06 -11.70 -11.61
N LEU A 270 13.88 -11.43 -12.18
CA LEU A 270 13.44 -10.07 -12.47
C LEU A 270 12.97 -9.34 -11.21
N ILE A 271 12.31 -10.05 -10.29
CA ILE A 271 11.96 -9.51 -8.96
C ILE A 271 13.22 -9.06 -8.21
N GLU A 272 14.26 -9.90 -8.20
CA GLU A 272 15.54 -9.57 -7.55
C GLU A 272 16.26 -8.40 -8.23
N LYS A 273 16.19 -8.31 -9.56
CA LYS A 273 16.74 -7.17 -10.31
C LYS A 273 16.02 -5.88 -9.91
N ILE A 274 14.68 -5.85 -9.92
CA ILE A 274 13.90 -4.67 -9.54
C ILE A 274 14.19 -4.31 -8.08
N SER A 275 14.30 -5.29 -7.19
CA SER A 275 14.70 -5.08 -5.79
C SER A 275 16.11 -4.45 -5.67
N ALA A 276 17.06 -4.91 -6.50
CA ALA A 276 18.41 -4.32 -6.54
C ALA A 276 18.40 -2.87 -7.04
N ASP A 277 17.58 -2.57 -8.06
CA ASP A 277 17.42 -1.21 -8.58
C ASP A 277 16.78 -0.30 -7.53
N LEU A 278 15.79 -0.77 -6.79
CA LEU A 278 15.19 -0.04 -5.68
C LEU A 278 16.23 0.28 -4.59
N ARG A 279 17.12 -0.63 -4.23
CA ARG A 279 18.20 -0.33 -3.26
C ARG A 279 19.05 0.86 -3.72
N ARG A 280 19.27 1.03 -5.04
CA ARG A 280 19.96 2.21 -5.59
C ARG A 280 19.13 3.49 -5.44
N VAL A 281 17.81 3.41 -5.64
CA VAL A 281 16.90 4.53 -5.37
C VAL A 281 16.93 4.91 -3.88
N TYR A 282 16.92 3.94 -2.98
CA TYR A 282 17.01 4.20 -1.53
C TYR A 282 18.39 4.72 -1.08
N ALA A 283 19.45 4.48 -1.86
CA ALA A 283 20.76 5.06 -1.61
C ALA A 283 20.81 6.57 -1.94
N ASP A 284 19.87 7.07 -2.77
CA ASP A 284 19.74 8.48 -3.09
C ASP A 284 19.16 9.25 -1.87
N PRO A 285 19.90 10.18 -1.27
CA PRO A 285 19.40 10.99 -0.15
C PRO A 285 18.13 11.78 -0.52
N ALA A 286 18.02 12.28 -1.76
CA ALA A 286 16.87 13.09 -2.19
C ALA A 286 15.55 12.27 -2.17
N PHE A 287 15.62 10.98 -2.47
CA PHE A 287 14.45 10.10 -2.36
C PHE A 287 14.03 9.91 -0.91
N ARG A 288 14.98 9.57 -0.02
CA ARG A 288 14.70 9.37 1.40
C ARG A 288 14.13 10.62 2.06
N GLU A 289 14.82 11.76 1.88
CA GLU A 289 14.34 13.05 2.37
C GLU A 289 12.97 13.43 1.80
N GLY A 290 12.68 13.05 0.54
CA GLY A 290 11.38 13.22 -0.07
C GLY A 290 10.29 12.48 0.68
N LEU A 291 10.53 11.23 1.07
CA LEU A 291 9.60 10.45 1.90
C LEU A 291 9.47 11.03 3.32
N GLU A 292 10.60 11.37 3.95
CA GLU A 292 10.64 11.91 5.32
C GLU A 292 9.90 13.25 5.45
N ARG A 293 10.04 14.16 4.47
CA ARG A 293 9.26 15.41 4.42
C ARG A 293 7.76 15.20 4.34
N LEU A 294 7.33 14.05 3.80
CA LEU A 294 5.93 13.64 3.77
C LEU A 294 5.50 12.91 5.05
N GLY A 295 6.38 12.79 6.06
CA GLY A 295 6.10 12.07 7.30
C GLY A 295 6.10 10.55 7.14
N MET A 296 6.81 10.03 6.13
CA MET A 296 7.01 8.60 5.89
C MET A 296 8.42 8.17 6.33
N THR A 297 8.56 6.94 6.83
CA THR A 297 9.84 6.32 7.13
C THR A 297 10.24 5.40 5.98
N PRO A 298 11.33 5.68 5.23
CA PRO A 298 11.81 4.81 4.16
C PRO A 298 12.21 3.44 4.68
N VAL A 299 11.87 2.35 3.98
CA VAL A 299 12.25 0.97 4.36
C VAL A 299 13.16 0.34 3.31
N GLY A 300 12.69 0.00 2.13
CA GLY A 300 13.52 -0.49 1.02
C GLY A 300 14.19 -1.86 1.29
N ASN A 301 13.52 -2.76 2.01
CA ASN A 301 14.02 -4.09 2.32
C ASN A 301 14.00 -5.05 1.11
N ASN A 302 14.58 -6.23 1.25
CA ASN A 302 14.57 -7.27 0.21
C ASN A 302 13.23 -8.02 0.15
N PRO A 303 12.97 -8.83 -0.92
CA PRO A 303 11.71 -9.54 -1.09
C PRO A 303 11.38 -10.55 0.03
N ALA A 304 12.40 -11.20 0.61
CA ALA A 304 12.20 -12.17 1.69
C ALA A 304 11.75 -11.48 2.98
N ASP A 305 12.40 -10.39 3.36
CA ASP A 305 12.05 -9.59 4.53
C ASP A 305 10.68 -8.93 4.36
N ALA A 306 10.36 -8.46 3.14
CA ALA A 306 9.04 -7.91 2.83
C ALA A 306 7.93 -8.96 3.02
N ARG A 307 8.13 -10.20 2.56
CA ARG A 307 7.18 -11.31 2.78
C ARG A 307 7.01 -11.59 4.27
N ALA A 308 8.10 -11.78 4.99
CA ALA A 308 8.05 -12.07 6.42
C ALA A 308 7.35 -10.96 7.23
N PHE A 309 7.58 -9.70 6.86
CA PHE A 309 6.89 -8.56 7.46
C PHE A 309 5.38 -8.62 7.20
N VAL A 310 4.98 -8.77 5.94
CA VAL A 310 3.55 -8.80 5.54
C VAL A 310 2.81 -10.00 6.17
N GLU A 311 3.46 -11.16 6.31
CA GLU A 311 2.87 -12.34 6.97
C GLU A 311 2.59 -12.08 8.45
N ARG A 312 3.50 -11.45 9.18
CA ARG A 312 3.28 -11.04 10.58
C ARG A 312 2.15 -10.03 10.71
N GLU A 313 2.13 -9.02 9.85
CA GLU A 313 1.07 -8.00 9.84
C GLU A 313 -0.28 -8.61 9.50
N ARG A 314 -0.35 -9.51 8.53
CA ARG A 314 -1.58 -10.21 8.17
C ARG A 314 -2.13 -11.03 9.35
N ALA A 315 -1.28 -11.76 10.06
CA ALA A 315 -1.71 -12.51 11.24
C ALA A 315 -2.28 -11.59 12.33
N ARG A 316 -1.63 -10.45 12.57
CA ARG A 316 -2.09 -9.42 13.51
C ARG A 316 -3.46 -8.85 13.12
N TRP A 317 -3.62 -8.44 11.86
CA TRP A 317 -4.86 -7.83 11.39
C TRP A 317 -6.01 -8.82 11.27
N ASN A 318 -5.74 -10.09 10.93
CA ASN A 318 -6.76 -11.14 10.93
C ASN A 318 -7.39 -11.30 12.31
N GLN A 319 -6.58 -11.24 13.39
CA GLN A 319 -7.10 -11.28 14.75
C GLN A 319 -8.07 -10.11 15.04
N VAL A 320 -7.74 -8.89 14.58
CA VAL A 320 -8.63 -7.72 14.73
C VAL A 320 -9.92 -7.90 13.92
N ILE A 321 -9.80 -8.36 12.66
CA ILE A 321 -10.95 -8.60 11.78
C ILE A 321 -11.92 -9.62 12.38
N GLU A 322 -11.40 -10.71 12.91
CA GLU A 322 -12.20 -11.78 13.54
C GLU A 322 -12.85 -11.30 14.83
N THR A 323 -12.11 -10.60 15.70
CA THR A 323 -12.63 -10.10 17.00
C THR A 323 -13.73 -9.07 16.79
N GLU A 324 -13.56 -8.13 15.87
CA GLU A 324 -14.50 -7.03 15.62
C GLU A 324 -15.52 -7.36 14.50
N HIS A 325 -15.51 -8.58 13.97
CA HIS A 325 -16.42 -9.04 12.91
C HIS A 325 -16.46 -8.12 11.70
N ILE A 326 -15.29 -7.57 11.30
CA ILE A 326 -15.20 -6.60 10.20
C ILE A 326 -15.40 -7.32 8.86
N THR A 327 -16.36 -6.86 8.08
CA THR A 327 -16.67 -7.44 6.77
C THR A 327 -17.00 -6.36 5.74
N ALA A 328 -16.68 -6.63 4.48
CA ALA A 328 -16.98 -5.75 3.36
C ALA A 328 -18.38 -6.01 2.72
N GLY A 329 -19.24 -6.76 3.38
CA GLY A 329 -20.55 -7.15 2.88
C GLY A 329 -20.54 -8.50 2.20
#